data_b1a0b2a340dc792799945194d11d1a32
#
_entry.id   b1a0b2a340dc792799945194d11d1a32
#
_cell.length_a   1.000
_cell.length_b   1.000
_cell.length_c   1.000
_cell.angle_alpha   90.00
_cell.angle_beta   90.00
_cell.angle_gamma   90.00
#
_symmetry.space_group_name_H-M   'P 1'
#
loop_
_entity.id
_entity.type
_entity.pdbx_description
1 polymer ?
#
loop_
_entity_poly.entity_id
_entity_poly.type
_entity_poly.pdbx_seq_one_letter_code
_entity_poly.pdbx_strand_id
1 'polypeptide(L)'
;HFSIDHGTGVVIGATAIIGNNVKLYQGVTLGAKSFDYDEDNNPIKGIPRHPIIGDNVVIYSNTSVLGRIHIGNNAIIGGNIWVTDDVADNEKLTQAKADNILRLKQD
;
A
#
# COMPACT_ATOMS: atom_id res chain seq x y z
N HIS A 1 14.44 -5.32 -7.44
CA HIS A 1 14.83 -3.97 -7.86
C HIS A 1 13.61 -3.08 -8.04
N PHE A 2 13.58 -1.95 -7.39
CA PHE A 2 12.52 -0.97 -7.57
C PHE A 2 13.13 0.42 -7.77
N SER A 3 12.35 1.32 -8.33
CA SER A 3 12.77 2.70 -8.51
C SER A 3 11.78 3.66 -7.87
N ILE A 4 12.30 4.79 -7.39
CA ILE A 4 11.53 5.87 -6.82
C ILE A 4 11.64 7.05 -7.78
N ASP A 5 10.55 7.33 -8.51
CA ASP A 5 10.50 8.48 -9.41
C ASP A 5 10.08 9.71 -8.61
N HIS A 6 10.86 10.77 -8.72
CA HIS A 6 10.63 12.02 -7.98
C HIS A 6 10.65 11.84 -6.46
N GLY A 7 11.40 10.91 -5.96
CA GLY A 7 11.58 10.32 -4.63
C GLY A 7 11.30 11.09 -3.35
N THR A 8 10.76 12.31 -3.42
CA THR A 8 10.52 13.11 -2.23
C THR A 8 9.31 12.58 -1.45
N GLY A 9 9.51 12.35 -0.15
CA GLY A 9 8.42 11.99 0.74
C GLY A 9 7.93 10.55 0.63
N VAL A 10 8.68 9.66 -0.03
CA VAL A 10 8.32 8.24 -0.04
C VAL A 10 8.67 7.63 1.33
N VAL A 11 7.71 6.94 1.92
CA VAL A 11 7.87 6.26 3.21
C VAL A 11 7.59 4.79 3.02
N ILE A 12 8.56 3.95 3.40
CA ILE A 12 8.43 2.49 3.28
C ILE A 12 8.60 1.90 4.68
N GLY A 13 7.54 1.26 5.16
CA GLY A 13 7.55 0.61 6.48
C GLY A 13 8.52 -0.55 6.55
N ALA A 14 9.04 -0.80 7.75
CA ALA A 14 10.15 -1.74 7.97
C ALA A 14 9.84 -3.18 7.54
N THR A 15 8.58 -3.62 7.59
CA THR A 15 8.20 -4.98 7.22
C THR A 15 7.60 -5.09 5.82
N ALA A 16 7.64 -4.01 5.02
CA ALA A 16 7.16 -4.07 3.65
C ALA A 16 8.04 -4.96 2.80
N ILE A 17 7.40 -5.71 1.90
CA ILE A 17 8.10 -6.53 0.92
C ILE A 17 7.79 -5.96 -0.45
N ILE A 18 8.83 -5.67 -1.22
CA ILE A 18 8.68 -5.05 -2.53
C ILE A 18 9.32 -5.95 -3.58
N GLY A 19 8.52 -6.30 -4.59
CA GLY A 19 8.98 -7.13 -5.69
C GLY A 19 9.91 -6.39 -6.66
N ASN A 20 10.08 -6.95 -7.84
CA ASN A 20 10.97 -6.41 -8.87
C ASN A 20 10.24 -5.41 -9.76
N ASN A 21 10.98 -4.41 -10.26
CA ASN A 21 10.47 -3.42 -11.21
C ASN A 21 9.27 -2.63 -10.69
N VAL A 22 9.27 -2.32 -9.40
CA VAL A 22 8.23 -1.51 -8.78
C VAL A 22 8.58 -0.03 -8.91
N LYS A 23 7.61 0.79 -9.30
CA LYS A 23 7.77 2.25 -9.37
C LYS A 23 6.89 2.91 -8.32
N LEU A 24 7.50 3.73 -7.48
CA LEU A 24 6.81 4.53 -6.47
C LEU A 24 7.06 6.00 -6.77
N TYR A 25 6.00 6.77 -6.95
CA TYR A 25 6.10 8.21 -7.18
C TYR A 25 6.16 8.95 -5.84
N GLN A 26 6.36 10.28 -5.90
CA GLN A 26 6.53 11.08 -4.69
C GLN A 26 5.32 10.97 -3.75
N GLY A 27 5.59 11.01 -2.45
CA GLY A 27 4.55 11.01 -1.43
C GLY A 27 3.86 9.68 -1.20
N VAL A 28 4.31 8.59 -1.84
CA VAL A 28 3.75 7.26 -1.60
C VAL A 28 4.16 6.78 -0.22
N THR A 29 3.21 6.22 0.51
CA THR A 29 3.44 5.62 1.82
C THR A 29 3.05 4.16 1.80
N LEU A 30 3.98 3.28 2.17
CA LEU A 30 3.72 1.87 2.42
C LEU A 30 3.77 1.69 3.94
N GLY A 31 2.62 1.81 4.57
CA GLY A 31 2.53 1.94 6.02
C GLY A 31 1.71 0.87 6.71
N ALA A 32 1.57 1.03 8.00
CA ALA A 32 0.72 0.19 8.83
C ALA A 32 -0.65 0.84 9.00
N LYS A 33 -1.68 0.00 9.05
CA LYS A 33 -3.05 0.47 9.26
C LYS A 33 -3.27 0.89 10.71
N SER A 34 -2.72 0.10 11.64
CA SER A 34 -2.77 0.37 13.08
C SER A 34 -1.71 -0.47 13.75
N PHE A 35 -1.41 -0.17 15.02
CA PHE A 35 -0.57 -1.02 15.84
C PHE A 35 -1.45 -2.01 16.59
N ASP A 36 -1.00 -3.27 16.64
CA ASP A 36 -1.62 -4.26 17.52
C ASP A 36 -1.05 -4.11 18.94
N TYR A 37 -1.89 -4.33 19.93
CA TYR A 37 -1.53 -4.21 21.33
C TYR A 37 -1.76 -5.53 22.04
N ASP A 38 -0.90 -5.85 23.01
CA ASP A 38 -1.05 -7.02 23.86
C ASP A 38 -2.04 -6.75 25.01
N GLU A 39 -2.21 -7.72 25.90
CA GLU A 39 -3.12 -7.62 27.02
C GLU A 39 -2.75 -6.47 27.98
N ASP A 40 -1.47 -6.14 28.06
CA ASP A 40 -0.96 -5.06 28.90
C ASP A 40 -0.97 -3.71 28.20
N ASN A 41 -1.61 -3.64 27.03
CA ASN A 41 -1.73 -2.42 26.23
C ASN A 41 -0.39 -1.89 25.70
N ASN A 42 0.58 -2.78 25.51
CA ASN A 42 1.86 -2.45 24.89
C ASN A 42 1.84 -2.83 23.41
N PRO A 43 2.48 -2.03 22.54
CA PRO A 43 2.56 -2.39 21.11
C PRO A 43 3.23 -3.75 20.93
N ILE A 44 2.62 -4.62 20.15
CA ILE A 44 3.19 -5.91 19.81
C ILE A 44 4.27 -5.68 18.76
N LYS A 45 5.50 -6.10 19.05
CA LYS A 45 6.64 -5.91 18.15
C LYS A 45 6.86 -7.17 17.32
N GLY A 46 7.43 -6.97 16.12
CA GLY A 46 7.86 -8.07 15.27
C GLY A 46 6.78 -8.67 14.38
N ILE A 47 5.53 -8.25 14.50
CA ILE A 47 4.46 -8.72 13.62
C ILE A 47 4.54 -7.94 12.31
N PRO A 48 4.66 -8.61 11.14
CA PRO A 48 4.61 -7.92 9.86
C PRO A 48 3.27 -7.21 9.68
N ARG A 49 3.32 -5.90 9.42
CA ARG A 49 2.11 -5.07 9.31
C ARG A 49 2.15 -4.07 8.16
N HIS A 50 3.14 -4.22 7.27
CA HIS A 50 3.30 -3.35 6.12
C HIS A 50 3.00 -4.12 4.83
N PRO A 51 2.69 -3.43 3.72
CA PRO A 51 2.24 -4.09 2.50
C PRO A 51 3.26 -5.01 1.85
N ILE A 52 2.74 -6.00 1.12
CA ILE A 52 3.51 -6.81 0.20
C ILE A 52 3.17 -6.37 -1.21
N ILE A 53 4.16 -5.87 -1.93
CA ILE A 53 4.00 -5.35 -3.28
C ILE A 53 4.59 -6.38 -4.25
N GLY A 54 3.79 -6.78 -5.24
CA GLY A 54 4.23 -7.73 -6.25
C GLY A 54 5.20 -7.12 -7.25
N ASP A 55 5.42 -7.82 -8.36
CA ASP A 55 6.32 -7.39 -9.43
C ASP A 55 5.62 -6.47 -10.41
N ASN A 56 6.39 -5.55 -11.01
CA ASN A 56 5.92 -4.64 -12.06
C ASN A 56 4.74 -3.75 -11.62
N VAL A 57 4.68 -3.40 -10.34
CA VAL A 57 3.63 -2.54 -9.79
C VAL A 57 4.02 -1.08 -9.96
N VAL A 58 3.03 -0.24 -10.27
CA VAL A 58 3.21 1.21 -10.32
C VAL A 58 2.23 1.84 -9.33
N ILE A 59 2.75 2.68 -8.43
CA ILE A 59 1.93 3.41 -7.47
C ILE A 59 2.20 4.90 -7.66
N TYR A 60 1.17 5.64 -8.06
CA TYR A 60 1.29 7.06 -8.36
C TYR A 60 1.27 7.92 -7.09
N SER A 61 1.48 9.22 -7.28
CA SER A 61 1.81 10.17 -6.22
C SER A 61 0.80 10.21 -5.08
N ASN A 62 1.30 10.36 -3.86
CA ASN A 62 0.52 10.62 -2.64
C ASN A 62 -0.48 9.53 -2.29
N THR A 63 -0.31 8.33 -2.81
CA THR A 63 -1.13 7.18 -2.44
C THR A 63 -0.56 6.52 -1.19
N SER A 64 -1.44 6.17 -0.27
CA SER A 64 -1.08 5.43 0.94
C SER A 64 -1.59 4.01 0.84
N VAL A 65 -0.70 3.04 0.96
CA VAL A 65 -1.03 1.61 1.01
C VAL A 65 -0.77 1.15 2.43
N LEU A 66 -1.82 0.76 3.13
CA LEU A 66 -1.75 0.57 4.57
C LEU A 66 -2.16 -0.82 4.99
N GLY A 67 -1.37 -1.42 5.86
CA GLY A 67 -1.62 -2.73 6.43
C GLY A 67 -0.94 -3.86 5.68
N ARG A 68 -1.01 -5.06 6.25
CA ARG A 68 -0.41 -6.25 5.65
C ARG A 68 -1.30 -6.78 4.53
N ILE A 69 -1.40 -6.02 3.47
CA ILE A 69 -2.20 -6.35 2.28
C ILE A 69 -1.26 -6.70 1.12
N HIS A 70 -1.81 -7.36 0.12
CA HIS A 70 -1.07 -7.76 -1.06
C HIS A 70 -1.50 -6.91 -2.24
N ILE A 71 -0.52 -6.30 -2.91
CA ILE A 71 -0.74 -5.63 -4.19
C ILE A 71 -0.22 -6.58 -5.26
N GLY A 72 -1.11 -7.07 -6.10
CA GLY A 72 -0.80 -8.09 -7.08
C GLY A 72 0.18 -7.64 -8.17
N ASN A 73 0.72 -8.59 -8.90
CA ASN A 73 1.68 -8.33 -9.97
C ASN A 73 1.02 -7.51 -11.09
N ASN A 74 1.78 -6.60 -11.67
CA ASN A 74 1.33 -5.75 -12.77
C ASN A 74 0.17 -4.80 -12.40
N ALA A 75 -0.11 -4.62 -11.11
CA ALA A 75 -1.15 -3.70 -10.66
C ALA A 75 -0.70 -2.25 -10.86
N ILE A 76 -1.66 -1.39 -11.13
CA ILE A 76 -1.45 0.05 -11.25
C ILE A 76 -2.37 0.75 -10.27
N ILE A 77 -1.78 1.50 -9.34
CA ILE A 77 -2.54 2.24 -8.34
C ILE A 77 -2.45 3.73 -8.68
N GLY A 78 -3.59 4.37 -8.90
CA GLY A 78 -3.64 5.80 -9.19
C GLY A 78 -3.20 6.65 -8.01
N GLY A 79 -3.07 7.96 -8.23
CA GLY A 79 -2.62 8.89 -7.20
C GLY A 79 -3.71 9.28 -6.21
N ASN A 80 -3.28 9.71 -5.02
CA ASN A 80 -4.15 10.26 -3.97
C ASN A 80 -5.22 9.28 -3.48
N ILE A 81 -4.87 8.00 -3.37
CA ILE A 81 -5.80 6.93 -2.94
C ILE A 81 -5.32 6.34 -1.62
N TRP A 82 -6.26 5.94 -0.78
CA TRP A 82 -5.99 5.13 0.39
C TRP A 82 -6.37 3.69 0.09
N VAL A 83 -5.38 2.79 0.12
CA VAL A 83 -5.56 1.38 -0.19
C VAL A 83 -5.39 0.58 1.09
N THR A 84 -6.45 -0.06 1.52
CA THR A 84 -6.47 -0.85 2.77
C THR A 84 -6.90 -2.30 2.55
N ASP A 85 -7.16 -2.68 1.30
CA ASP A 85 -7.53 -4.04 0.92
C ASP A 85 -6.64 -4.54 -0.20
N ASP A 86 -6.56 -5.86 -0.36
CA ASP A 86 -5.77 -6.48 -1.40
C ASP A 86 -6.18 -6.00 -2.79
N VAL A 87 -5.20 -5.90 -3.66
CA VAL A 87 -5.39 -5.56 -5.08
C VAL A 87 -4.95 -6.75 -5.91
N ALA A 88 -5.81 -7.19 -6.80
CA ALA A 88 -5.56 -8.37 -7.63
C ALA A 88 -4.46 -8.13 -8.67
N ASP A 89 -3.90 -9.21 -9.19
CA ASP A 89 -2.95 -9.12 -10.29
C ASP A 89 -3.60 -8.42 -11.49
N ASN A 90 -2.83 -7.59 -12.15
CA ASN A 90 -3.25 -6.85 -13.35
C ASN A 90 -4.40 -5.86 -13.11
N GLU A 91 -4.74 -5.59 -11.86
CA GLU A 91 -5.81 -4.66 -11.56
C GLU A 91 -5.32 -3.22 -11.66
N LYS A 92 -6.20 -2.36 -12.17
CA LYS A 92 -5.96 -0.92 -12.18
C LYS A 92 -6.95 -0.27 -11.22
N LEU A 93 -6.42 0.27 -10.13
CA LEU A 93 -7.24 0.94 -9.11
C LEU A 93 -7.15 2.44 -9.31
N THR A 94 -8.29 3.07 -9.57
CA THR A 94 -8.40 4.51 -9.71
C THR A 94 -9.13 5.10 -8.51
N GLN A 95 -9.06 6.41 -8.35
CA GLN A 95 -9.75 7.09 -7.26
C GLN A 95 -11.27 6.84 -7.32
N ALA A 96 -11.85 6.85 -8.50
CA ALA A 96 -13.29 6.57 -8.66
C ALA A 96 -13.66 5.17 -8.19
N LYS A 97 -12.85 4.16 -8.51
CA LYS A 97 -13.06 2.79 -8.04
C LYS A 97 -12.95 2.70 -6.53
N ALA A 98 -11.93 3.33 -5.95
CA ALA A 98 -11.73 3.32 -4.50
C ALA A 98 -12.91 3.94 -3.78
N ASP A 99 -13.42 5.05 -4.27
CA ASP A 99 -14.58 5.74 -3.70
C ASP A 99 -15.84 4.86 -3.77
N ASN A 100 -16.05 4.17 -4.87
CA ASN A 100 -17.19 3.26 -5.03
C ASN A 100 -17.11 2.08 -4.04
N ILE A 101 -15.94 1.53 -3.83
CA ILE A 101 -15.74 0.45 -2.85
C ILE A 101 -16.07 0.95 -1.45
N LEU A 102 -15.64 2.16 -1.09
CA LEU A 102 -15.96 2.75 0.22
C LEU A 102 -17.46 2.94 0.40
N ARG A 103 -18.17 3.39 -0.62
CA ARG A 103 -19.63 3.53 -0.55
C ARG A 103 -20.33 2.21 -0.30
N LEU A 104 -19.90 1.16 -1.01
CA LEU A 104 -20.47 -0.18 -0.83
C LEU A 104 -20.25 -0.71 0.58
N LYS A 105 -19.10 -0.40 1.18
CA LYS A 105 -18.79 -0.84 2.54
C LYS A 105 -19.54 -0.07 3.61
N GLN A 106 -20.01 1.13 3.32
CA GLN A 106 -20.78 1.95 4.27
C GLN A 106 -22.24 1.56 4.34
N ASP A 107 -22.73 0.91 3.34
CA ASP A 107 -24.11 0.44 3.27
C ASP A 107 -24.25 -0.95 3.92
#